data_e7cb6c0abee11f3fc7ba56aa7318c2b1
#
_entry.id   e7cb6c0abee11f3fc7ba56aa7318c2b1
#
_cell.length_a   1.000
_cell.length_b   1.000
_cell.length_c   1.000
_cell.angle_alpha   90.00
_cell.angle_beta   90.00
_cell.angle_gamma   90.00
#
_symmetry.space_group_name_H-M   'P 1'
#
loop_
_entity.id
_entity.type
_entity.pdbx_description
1 polymer ?
#
loop_
_entity_poly.entity_id
_entity_poly.type
_entity_poly.pdbx_seq_one_letter_code
_entity_poly.pdbx_strand_id
1 'polypeptide(L)'
;MSFANNKKTNQYKELKEKPHWQGTTVTPATKTTTRARDTKSQETSQGADMSDDLNRGRVAIFIDGLNLFHAALQIGIEIDYVKLLCRLTQTSRLLRAFFYTGFDTSKEKQQGFLLWMRRNGYRVVTKDIIALTESGKKPNLNVEIAVDMITLAPYYDTAVLVSGDGDLAYAVNAVTSLGSRVEVIGLQTMTSDSLIDVADYFIDFDSIKQYIQKDSQFGYNYRSSPTSHL
;
A
#
# COMPACT_ATOMS: atom_id res chain seq x y z
N MET A 1 36.13 44.54 34.47
CA MET A 1 35.28 43.88 35.48
C MET A 1 34.56 42.79 34.74
N SER A 2 35.10 41.64 34.74
CA SER A 2 34.97 40.47 35.65
C SER A 2 33.70 39.67 35.37
N PHE A 3 33.90 38.55 34.67
CA PHE A 3 33.56 37.16 34.97
C PHE A 3 32.12 36.81 35.39
N ALA A 4 31.47 35.99 34.59
CA ALA A 4 30.86 34.76 35.09
C ALA A 4 30.71 33.72 34.00
N ASN A 5 31.63 32.81 34.00
CA ASN A 5 31.63 31.49 33.36
C ASN A 5 30.67 30.61 34.17
N ASN A 6 29.67 29.94 33.54
CA ASN A 6 28.93 28.93 34.29
C ASN A 6 28.73 27.64 33.47
N LYS A 7 29.40 26.63 33.96
CA LYS A 7 29.43 25.24 33.62
C LYS A 7 28.02 24.63 33.53
N LYS A 8 27.65 24.08 32.40
CA LYS A 8 26.69 22.98 32.27
C LYS A 8 27.25 21.90 31.35
N THR A 9 28.29 21.26 31.81
CA THR A 9 28.79 20.00 31.24
C THR A 9 28.71 18.98 32.38
N ASN A 10 28.10 17.82 32.10
CA ASN A 10 28.01 16.62 32.90
C ASN A 10 26.64 16.32 33.55
N GLN A 11 25.73 15.80 32.70
CA GLN A 11 24.65 14.95 33.24
C GLN A 11 24.20 13.86 32.25
N TYR A 12 25.06 13.39 31.31
CA TYR A 12 24.79 12.24 30.44
C TYR A 12 25.90 11.18 30.54
N LYS A 13 26.22 10.78 31.76
CA LYS A 13 27.09 9.62 32.00
C LYS A 13 26.56 8.91 33.26
N GLU A 14 25.57 8.04 33.04
CA GLU A 14 25.25 6.91 33.93
C GLU A 14 23.90 6.32 33.56
N LEU A 15 23.86 5.50 32.54
CA LEU A 15 22.82 4.49 32.30
C LEU A 15 23.43 3.43 31.39
N LYS A 16 24.44 2.73 31.89
CA LYS A 16 24.94 1.47 31.32
C LYS A 16 24.76 0.38 32.38
N GLU A 17 23.53 -0.02 32.59
CA GLU A 17 23.23 -1.33 33.15
C GLU A 17 22.32 -2.08 32.20
N LYS A 18 22.85 -3.17 31.64
CA LYS A 18 22.12 -4.10 30.79
C LYS A 18 21.20 -4.95 31.66
N PRO A 19 19.89 -5.10 31.37
CA PRO A 19 19.09 -6.10 32.06
C PRO A 19 19.56 -7.50 31.67
N HIS A 20 19.89 -8.28 32.69
CA HIS A 20 20.29 -9.69 32.60
C HIS A 20 19.03 -10.53 32.37
N TRP A 21 18.80 -10.98 31.13
CA TRP A 21 17.76 -11.96 30.82
C TRP A 21 18.25 -13.36 31.19
N GLN A 22 17.66 -13.97 32.22
CA GLN A 22 17.82 -15.39 32.51
C GLN A 22 16.93 -16.17 31.56
N GLY A 23 17.56 -16.93 30.65
CA GLY A 23 16.87 -17.79 29.71
C GLY A 23 16.21 -18.97 30.41
N THR A 24 14.89 -19.08 30.22
CA THR A 24 14.14 -20.31 30.55
C THR A 24 14.32 -21.29 29.39
N THR A 25 15.01 -22.37 29.62
CA THR A 25 15.19 -23.49 28.68
C THR A 25 13.84 -24.19 28.44
N VAL A 26 13.33 -24.11 27.22
CA VAL A 26 12.19 -24.91 26.75
C VAL A 26 12.74 -26.19 26.10
N THR A 27 12.39 -27.33 26.65
CA THR A 27 12.74 -28.66 26.14
C THR A 27 12.03 -28.96 24.82
N PRO A 28 12.69 -29.53 23.79
CA PRO A 28 12.05 -29.82 22.53
C PRO A 28 11.18 -31.08 22.61
N ALA A 29 9.91 -30.93 22.16
CA ALA A 29 8.98 -32.03 21.99
C ALA A 29 9.34 -32.91 20.79
N THR A 30 9.16 -34.19 21.00
CA THR A 30 9.51 -35.37 20.21
C THR A 30 8.93 -35.33 18.78
N LYS A 31 9.80 -35.62 17.80
CA LYS A 31 9.44 -35.87 16.40
C LYS A 31 8.63 -37.15 16.24
N THR A 32 7.42 -37.09 15.78
CA THR A 32 6.69 -38.23 15.22
C THR A 32 6.83 -38.24 13.72
N THR A 33 7.54 -39.25 13.23
CA THR A 33 7.73 -39.53 11.80
C THR A 33 6.46 -40.14 11.22
N THR A 34 5.86 -39.53 10.20
CA THR A 34 4.86 -40.17 9.35
C THR A 34 5.20 -39.96 7.88
N ARG A 35 5.68 -41.02 7.32
CA ARG A 35 5.74 -41.62 5.99
C ARG A 35 5.19 -40.80 4.81
N ALA A 36 6.10 -40.57 3.87
CA ALA A 36 5.88 -40.07 2.51
C ALA A 36 4.79 -40.85 1.78
N ARG A 37 3.94 -40.12 1.06
CA ARG A 37 3.21 -40.60 -0.11
C ARG A 37 3.46 -39.62 -1.26
N ASP A 38 4.25 -40.08 -2.21
CA ASP A 38 4.44 -39.43 -3.51
C ASP A 38 3.09 -39.37 -4.24
N THR A 39 2.66 -38.15 -4.55
CA THR A 39 1.72 -37.90 -5.65
C THR A 39 2.19 -36.65 -6.39
N LYS A 40 2.76 -36.90 -7.54
CA LYS A 40 3.10 -35.96 -8.59
C LYS A 40 1.80 -35.29 -9.05
N SER A 41 1.59 -34.06 -8.76
CA SER A 41 0.50 -33.23 -9.26
C SER A 41 1.10 -32.05 -10.02
N GLN A 42 0.71 -31.95 -11.25
CA GLN A 42 1.08 -30.94 -12.23
C GLN A 42 0.78 -29.54 -11.69
N GLU A 43 1.80 -28.68 -11.70
CA GLU A 43 1.67 -27.24 -11.53
C GLU A 43 0.94 -26.66 -12.74
N THR A 44 -0.35 -26.48 -12.61
CA THR A 44 -1.11 -25.52 -13.41
C THR A 44 -1.05 -24.20 -12.68
N SER A 45 -0.30 -23.26 -13.22
CA SER A 45 -0.32 -21.84 -12.84
C SER A 45 -1.71 -21.27 -13.11
N GLN A 46 -2.61 -21.40 -12.15
CA GLN A 46 -3.87 -20.66 -12.13
C GLN A 46 -3.58 -19.30 -11.48
N GLY A 47 -3.77 -18.25 -12.25
CA GLY A 47 -3.78 -16.89 -11.73
C GLY A 47 -4.74 -16.82 -10.53
N ALA A 48 -4.25 -16.34 -9.41
CA ALA A 48 -5.04 -16.20 -8.19
C ALA A 48 -6.22 -15.26 -8.47
N ASP A 49 -7.37 -15.87 -8.74
CA ASP A 49 -8.64 -15.17 -8.79
C ASP A 49 -8.98 -14.77 -7.36
N MET A 50 -9.08 -13.44 -7.08
CA MET A 50 -9.50 -12.91 -5.79
C MET A 50 -10.96 -13.24 -5.46
N SER A 51 -11.58 -14.19 -6.20
CA SER A 51 -12.98 -14.58 -6.04
C SER A 51 -13.20 -15.57 -4.91
N ASP A 52 -12.15 -16.02 -4.21
CA ASP A 52 -12.31 -17.01 -3.17
C ASP A 52 -12.86 -16.38 -1.88
N ASP A 53 -14.05 -16.69 -1.59
CA ASP A 53 -14.98 -16.76 -0.44
C ASP A 53 -14.48 -16.32 0.96
N LEU A 54 -13.45 -15.49 1.05
CA LEU A 54 -12.99 -14.94 2.30
C LEU A 54 -13.90 -13.76 2.68
N ASN A 55 -14.69 -13.95 3.71
CA ASN A 55 -15.44 -12.88 4.33
C ASN A 55 -14.48 -11.78 4.81
N ARG A 56 -14.25 -10.77 3.96
CA ARG A 56 -13.37 -9.62 4.25
C ARG A 56 -14.01 -8.63 5.23
N GLY A 57 -15.29 -8.80 5.54
CA GLY A 57 -16.02 -7.91 6.43
C GLY A 57 -16.04 -6.46 5.91
N ARG A 58 -15.79 -5.52 6.82
CA ARG A 58 -15.62 -4.08 6.48
C ARG A 58 -14.22 -3.84 5.99
N VAL A 59 -14.09 -3.24 4.83
CA VAL A 59 -12.79 -2.99 4.18
C VAL A 59 -12.44 -1.51 4.27
N ALA A 60 -11.22 -1.21 4.70
CA ALA A 60 -10.58 0.10 4.54
C ALA A 60 -9.44 -0.02 3.52
N ILE A 61 -9.36 0.92 2.59
CA ILE A 61 -8.38 0.91 1.50
C ILE A 61 -7.43 2.09 1.67
N PHE A 62 -6.11 1.82 1.64
CA PHE A 62 -5.04 2.80 1.81
C PHE A 62 -4.14 2.75 0.58
N ILE A 63 -4.14 3.80 -0.24
CA ILE A 63 -3.43 3.82 -1.52
C ILE A 63 -2.31 4.85 -1.46
N ASP A 64 -1.07 4.37 -1.52
CA ASP A 64 0.10 5.20 -1.81
C ASP A 64 0.07 5.57 -3.30
N GLY A 65 -0.35 6.80 -3.58
CA GLY A 65 -0.54 7.26 -4.96
C GLY A 65 0.75 7.34 -5.76
N LEU A 66 1.89 7.59 -5.11
CA LEU A 66 3.18 7.63 -5.79
C LEU A 66 3.65 6.22 -6.18
N ASN A 67 3.52 5.28 -5.27
CA ASN A 67 3.87 3.88 -5.51
C ASN A 67 2.98 3.27 -6.60
N LEU A 68 1.66 3.49 -6.50
CA LEU A 68 0.69 3.09 -7.50
C LEU A 68 1.00 3.66 -8.89
N PHE A 69 1.36 4.96 -8.97
CA PHE A 69 1.73 5.60 -10.24
C PHE A 69 2.96 4.94 -10.88
N HIS A 70 4.01 4.68 -10.08
CA HIS A 70 5.22 4.04 -10.58
C HIS A 70 4.95 2.59 -11.04
N ALA A 71 4.14 1.84 -10.30
CA ALA A 71 3.75 0.48 -10.67
C ALA A 71 2.99 0.47 -12.01
N ALA A 72 2.01 1.35 -12.18
CA ALA A 72 1.24 1.48 -13.41
C ALA A 72 2.11 1.87 -14.62
N LEU A 73 3.07 2.80 -14.40
CA LEU A 73 4.02 3.21 -15.42
C LEU A 73 4.92 2.04 -15.85
N GLN A 74 5.39 1.24 -14.90
CA GLN A 74 6.27 0.10 -15.19
C GLN A 74 5.59 -0.99 -16.01
N ILE A 75 4.30 -1.26 -15.76
CA ILE A 75 3.54 -2.26 -16.53
C ILE A 75 2.78 -1.66 -17.74
N GLY A 76 2.98 -0.35 -18.01
CA GLY A 76 2.49 0.34 -19.20
C GLY A 76 0.98 0.50 -19.29
N ILE A 77 0.30 0.71 -18.15
CA ILE A 77 -1.15 0.94 -18.13
C ILE A 77 -1.52 2.34 -17.65
N GLU A 78 -2.66 2.83 -18.08
CA GLU A 78 -3.35 3.97 -17.50
C GLU A 78 -4.49 3.47 -16.59
N ILE A 79 -4.51 3.91 -15.34
CA ILE A 79 -5.46 3.42 -14.33
C ILE A 79 -6.81 4.10 -14.49
N ASP A 80 -7.88 3.30 -14.53
CA ASP A 80 -9.24 3.73 -14.26
C ASP A 80 -9.49 3.62 -12.73
N TYR A 81 -9.53 4.75 -12.05
CA TYR A 81 -9.68 4.78 -10.60
C TYR A 81 -11.05 4.32 -10.10
N VAL A 82 -12.10 4.38 -10.95
CA VAL A 82 -13.42 3.81 -10.60
C VAL A 82 -13.34 2.29 -10.63
N LYS A 83 -12.76 1.73 -11.70
CA LYS A 83 -12.52 0.28 -11.80
C LYS A 83 -11.61 -0.21 -10.69
N LEU A 84 -10.55 0.56 -10.35
CA LEU A 84 -9.66 0.23 -9.23
C LEU A 84 -10.45 0.14 -7.92
N LEU A 85 -11.24 1.16 -7.57
CA LEU A 85 -12.02 1.15 -6.35
C LEU A 85 -12.99 -0.04 -6.30
N CYS A 86 -13.69 -0.30 -7.41
CA CYS A 86 -14.58 -1.47 -7.52
C CYS A 86 -13.80 -2.79 -7.33
N ARG A 87 -12.63 -2.93 -7.95
CA ARG A 87 -11.81 -4.14 -7.84
C ARG A 87 -11.28 -4.36 -6.43
N LEU A 88 -10.82 -3.30 -5.75
CA LEU A 88 -10.32 -3.38 -4.38
C LEU A 88 -11.43 -3.65 -3.35
N THR A 89 -12.62 -3.11 -3.57
CA THR A 89 -13.78 -3.31 -2.68
C THR A 89 -14.43 -4.67 -2.90
N GLN A 90 -14.56 -5.10 -4.17
CA GLN A 90 -15.32 -6.30 -4.58
C GLN A 90 -16.73 -6.32 -3.97
N THR A 91 -17.13 -7.44 -3.36
CA THR A 91 -18.43 -7.61 -2.68
C THR A 91 -18.41 -7.16 -1.23
N SER A 92 -17.29 -6.64 -0.72
CA SER A 92 -17.11 -6.26 0.67
C SER A 92 -17.77 -4.92 0.99
N ARG A 93 -18.04 -4.68 2.27
CA ARG A 93 -18.57 -3.39 2.75
C ARG A 93 -17.43 -2.38 2.90
N LEU A 94 -17.32 -1.43 1.97
CA LEU A 94 -16.33 -0.37 2.04
C LEU A 94 -16.59 0.56 3.23
N LEU A 95 -15.63 0.65 4.15
CA LEU A 95 -15.61 1.67 5.20
C LEU A 95 -15.14 3.00 4.61
N ARG A 96 -13.95 2.99 3.98
CA ARG A 96 -13.34 4.17 3.35
C ARG A 96 -12.19 3.79 2.42
N ALA A 97 -11.99 4.59 1.38
CA ALA A 97 -10.80 4.51 0.52
C ALA A 97 -10.00 5.81 0.65
N PHE A 98 -8.75 5.70 1.09
CA PHE A 98 -7.81 6.80 1.17
C PHE A 98 -6.88 6.80 -0.02
N PHE A 99 -6.53 7.99 -0.50
CA PHE A 99 -5.55 8.20 -1.54
C PHE A 99 -4.52 9.23 -1.07
N TYR A 100 -3.30 8.80 -0.84
CA TYR A 100 -2.20 9.62 -0.34
C TYR A 100 -1.31 10.06 -1.48
N THR A 101 -1.06 11.37 -1.59
CA THR A 101 -0.23 11.90 -2.67
C THR A 101 0.43 13.20 -2.31
N GLY A 102 1.60 13.45 -2.90
CA GLY A 102 2.19 14.78 -2.91
C GLY A 102 1.35 15.72 -3.75
N PHE A 103 1.27 16.98 -3.35
CA PHE A 103 0.47 17.99 -4.02
C PHE A 103 1.31 19.23 -4.36
N ASP A 104 1.23 19.67 -5.62
CA ASP A 104 1.84 20.89 -6.11
C ASP A 104 0.72 21.87 -6.44
N THR A 105 0.62 22.92 -5.64
CA THR A 105 -0.42 23.96 -5.75
C THR A 105 -0.38 24.71 -7.08
N SER A 106 0.76 24.72 -7.77
CA SER A 106 0.92 25.39 -9.06
C SER A 106 0.33 24.59 -10.24
N LYS A 107 -0.03 23.30 -10.04
CA LYS A 107 -0.49 22.42 -11.11
C LYS A 107 -2.01 22.27 -11.14
N GLU A 108 -2.69 23.07 -11.96
CA GLU A 108 -4.15 23.04 -12.12
C GLU A 108 -4.72 21.66 -12.50
N LYS A 109 -4.03 20.91 -13.38
CA LYS A 109 -4.45 19.55 -13.77
C LYS A 109 -4.48 18.61 -12.58
N GLN A 110 -3.51 18.74 -11.65
CA GLN A 110 -3.46 17.93 -10.44
C GLN A 110 -4.62 18.32 -9.50
N GLN A 111 -4.93 19.61 -9.37
CA GLN A 111 -6.06 20.07 -8.57
C GLN A 111 -7.39 19.49 -9.09
N GLY A 112 -7.62 19.55 -10.40
CA GLY A 112 -8.80 18.95 -11.04
C GLY A 112 -8.92 17.46 -10.78
N PHE A 113 -7.81 16.73 -10.92
CA PHE A 113 -7.76 15.29 -10.63
C PHE A 113 -8.10 14.98 -9.18
N LEU A 114 -7.49 15.68 -8.20
CA LEU A 114 -7.76 15.44 -6.79
C LEU A 114 -9.20 15.80 -6.39
N LEU A 115 -9.77 16.84 -7.00
CA LEU A 115 -11.18 17.18 -6.80
C LEU A 115 -12.09 16.07 -7.34
N TRP A 116 -11.76 15.54 -8.52
CA TRP A 116 -12.48 14.43 -9.12
C TRP A 116 -12.40 13.18 -8.22
N MET A 117 -11.22 12.83 -7.68
CA MET A 117 -11.04 11.71 -6.73
C MET A 117 -11.95 11.84 -5.51
N ARG A 118 -12.01 13.03 -4.89
CA ARG A 118 -12.89 13.29 -3.74
C ARG A 118 -14.37 13.08 -4.06
N ARG A 119 -14.80 13.41 -5.27
CA ARG A 119 -16.19 13.23 -5.75
C ARG A 119 -16.49 11.78 -6.12
N ASN A 120 -15.48 10.96 -6.36
CA ASN A 120 -15.63 9.57 -6.77
C ASN A 120 -15.27 8.56 -5.67
N GLY A 121 -15.49 8.94 -4.39
CA GLY A 121 -15.43 8.01 -3.26
C GLY A 121 -14.09 7.92 -2.54
N TYR A 122 -13.09 8.71 -2.94
CA TYR A 122 -11.79 8.73 -2.29
C TYR A 122 -11.67 9.85 -1.26
N ARG A 123 -11.11 9.54 -0.10
CA ARG A 123 -10.60 10.54 0.84
C ARG A 123 -9.14 10.85 0.47
N VAL A 124 -8.91 12.02 -0.09
CA VAL A 124 -7.58 12.43 -0.54
C VAL A 124 -6.82 13.10 0.58
N VAL A 125 -5.65 12.55 0.92
CA VAL A 125 -4.68 13.10 1.87
C VAL A 125 -3.49 13.64 1.06
N THR A 126 -3.12 14.88 1.29
CA THR A 126 -2.06 15.54 0.51
C THR A 126 -0.98 16.12 1.40
N LYS A 127 0.25 16.11 0.90
CA LYS A 127 1.40 16.80 1.47
C LYS A 127 1.99 17.76 0.44
N ASP A 128 2.31 18.99 0.83
CA ASP A 128 2.88 19.99 -0.09
C ASP A 128 4.28 19.57 -0.56
N ILE A 129 4.44 19.39 -1.86
CA ILE A 129 5.70 18.99 -2.48
C ILE A 129 6.70 20.16 -2.50
N ILE A 130 6.24 21.39 -2.71
CA ILE A 130 7.12 22.56 -2.84
C ILE A 130 7.87 22.79 -1.54
N ALA A 131 7.16 22.83 -0.42
CA ALA A 131 7.75 22.98 0.90
C ALA A 131 8.72 21.85 1.26
N LEU A 132 8.47 20.62 0.78
CA LEU A 132 9.35 19.48 1.00
C LEU A 132 10.61 19.54 0.13
N THR A 133 10.48 19.94 -1.15
CA THR A 133 11.61 20.03 -2.09
C THR A 133 12.57 21.15 -1.69
N GLU A 134 12.06 22.28 -1.23
CA GLU A 134 12.88 23.37 -0.70
C GLU A 134 13.68 22.95 0.54
N SER A 135 13.13 22.02 1.35
CA SER A 135 13.83 21.44 2.50
C SER A 135 14.76 20.26 2.13
N GLY A 136 14.89 19.91 0.84
CA GLY A 136 15.67 18.77 0.34
C GLY A 136 15.09 17.40 0.69
N LYS A 137 13.86 17.33 1.15
CA LYS A 137 13.18 16.08 1.51
C LYS A 137 12.33 15.57 0.36
N LYS A 138 12.35 14.24 0.14
CA LYS A 138 11.42 13.59 -0.78
C LYS A 138 10.02 13.53 -0.15
N PRO A 139 8.96 13.78 -0.93
CA PRO A 139 7.59 13.58 -0.43
C PRO A 139 7.37 12.10 -0.10
N ASN A 140 7.09 11.83 1.17
CA ASN A 140 6.76 10.51 1.70
C ASN A 140 5.56 10.69 2.65
N LEU A 141 4.52 9.89 2.47
CA LEU A 141 3.30 9.90 3.27
C LEU A 141 3.15 8.60 4.09
N ASN A 142 4.21 7.82 4.28
CA ASN A 142 4.16 6.56 5.02
C ASN A 142 3.71 6.76 6.48
N VAL A 143 4.06 7.89 7.09
CA VAL A 143 3.60 8.23 8.45
C VAL A 143 2.09 8.43 8.48
N GLU A 144 1.55 9.18 7.52
CA GLU A 144 0.12 9.44 7.40
C GLU A 144 -0.64 8.12 7.13
N ILE A 145 -0.13 7.28 6.23
CA ILE A 145 -0.70 5.96 5.94
C ILE A 145 -0.69 5.10 7.20
N ALA A 146 0.45 4.99 7.88
CA ALA A 146 0.60 4.16 9.08
C ALA A 146 -0.34 4.62 10.22
N VAL A 147 -0.43 5.93 10.46
CA VAL A 147 -1.30 6.51 11.49
C VAL A 147 -2.76 6.22 11.18
N ASP A 148 -3.19 6.44 9.93
CA ASP A 148 -4.59 6.18 9.53
C ASP A 148 -4.92 4.69 9.59
N MET A 149 -4.02 3.80 9.16
CA MET A 149 -4.20 2.34 9.26
C MET A 149 -4.43 1.90 10.71
N ILE A 150 -3.54 2.31 11.63
CA ILE A 150 -3.62 1.91 13.04
C ILE A 150 -4.82 2.55 13.74
N THR A 151 -5.09 3.84 13.50
CA THR A 151 -6.19 4.55 14.15
C THR A 151 -7.56 4.01 13.75
N LEU A 152 -7.69 3.55 12.52
CA LEU A 152 -8.95 3.03 11.98
C LEU A 152 -9.10 1.51 12.17
N ALA A 153 -8.08 0.79 12.62
CA ALA A 153 -8.14 -0.66 12.81
C ALA A 153 -9.37 -1.15 13.62
N PRO A 154 -9.84 -0.44 14.67
CA PRO A 154 -11.06 -0.85 15.39
C PRO A 154 -12.35 -0.79 14.56
N TYR A 155 -12.34 -0.17 13.38
CA TYR A 155 -13.55 0.09 12.60
C TYR A 155 -13.63 -0.72 11.29
N TYR A 156 -12.56 -1.43 10.91
CA TYR A 156 -12.54 -2.34 9.76
C TYR A 156 -12.07 -3.74 10.16
N ASP A 157 -12.42 -4.71 9.34
CA ASP A 157 -12.05 -6.10 9.52
C ASP A 157 -10.85 -6.46 8.62
N THR A 158 -10.76 -5.77 7.46
CA THR A 158 -9.66 -5.93 6.50
C THR A 158 -9.12 -4.58 6.04
N ALA A 159 -7.80 -4.40 6.11
CA ALA A 159 -7.08 -3.31 5.45
C ALA A 159 -6.55 -3.79 4.09
N VAL A 160 -6.79 -2.99 3.04
CA VAL A 160 -6.15 -3.17 1.73
C VAL A 160 -5.12 -2.05 1.57
N LEU A 161 -3.84 -2.41 1.58
CA LEU A 161 -2.73 -1.49 1.39
C LEU A 161 -2.20 -1.62 -0.04
N VAL A 162 -2.29 -0.54 -0.82
CA VAL A 162 -1.69 -0.46 -2.15
C VAL A 162 -0.38 0.30 -2.06
N SER A 163 0.71 -0.41 -1.86
CA SER A 163 2.08 0.11 -1.76
C SER A 163 3.09 -1.03 -1.89
N GLY A 164 4.34 -0.70 -2.27
CA GLY A 164 5.49 -1.60 -2.22
C GLY A 164 6.55 -1.17 -1.21
N ASP A 165 6.28 -0.11 -0.43
CA ASP A 165 7.27 0.50 0.47
C ASP A 165 7.44 -0.31 1.77
N GLY A 166 8.66 -0.85 1.98
CA GLY A 166 9.01 -1.65 3.15
C GLY A 166 8.93 -0.90 4.48
N ASP A 167 8.96 0.45 4.47
CA ASP A 167 8.80 1.26 5.68
C ASP A 167 7.41 1.09 6.33
N LEU A 168 6.43 0.60 5.56
CA LEU A 168 5.08 0.30 6.04
C LEU A 168 4.95 -1.08 6.72
N ALA A 169 5.97 -1.94 6.67
CA ALA A 169 5.92 -3.29 7.24
C ALA A 169 5.61 -3.26 8.75
N TYR A 170 6.16 -2.29 9.49
CA TYR A 170 5.87 -2.14 10.92
C TYR A 170 4.41 -1.76 11.18
N ALA A 171 3.82 -0.92 10.35
CA ALA A 171 2.40 -0.55 10.46
C ALA A 171 1.48 -1.74 10.14
N VAL A 172 1.83 -2.55 9.15
CA VAL A 172 1.12 -3.80 8.84
C VAL A 172 1.14 -4.75 10.03
N ASN A 173 2.32 -5.01 10.61
CA ASN A 173 2.44 -5.83 11.83
C ASN A 173 1.61 -5.28 13.01
N ALA A 174 1.56 -3.97 13.19
CA ALA A 174 0.74 -3.36 14.24
C ALA A 174 -0.74 -3.61 14.02
N VAL A 175 -1.22 -3.48 12.78
CA VAL A 175 -2.62 -3.68 12.41
C VAL A 175 -3.03 -5.15 12.55
N THR A 176 -2.21 -6.09 12.10
CA THR A 176 -2.47 -7.54 12.27
C THR A 176 -2.49 -7.93 13.75
N SER A 177 -1.62 -7.33 14.58
CA SER A 177 -1.63 -7.52 16.04
C SER A 177 -2.90 -7.00 16.71
N LEU A 178 -3.62 -6.04 16.09
CA LEU A 178 -4.93 -5.58 16.55
C LEU A 178 -6.09 -6.48 16.09
N GLY A 179 -5.80 -7.54 15.33
CA GLY A 179 -6.77 -8.54 14.89
C GLY A 179 -7.42 -8.24 13.53
N SER A 180 -6.98 -7.21 12.82
CA SER A 180 -7.43 -6.94 11.46
C SER A 180 -6.54 -7.66 10.44
N ARG A 181 -7.15 -8.17 9.37
CA ARG A 181 -6.45 -8.76 8.22
C ARG A 181 -5.84 -7.64 7.36
N VAL A 182 -4.64 -7.87 6.83
CA VAL A 182 -3.99 -6.94 5.90
C VAL A 182 -3.68 -7.62 4.57
N GLU A 183 -4.22 -7.06 3.50
CA GLU A 183 -3.95 -7.43 2.11
C GLU A 183 -3.07 -6.36 1.48
N VAL A 184 -1.87 -6.74 1.06
CA VAL A 184 -0.94 -5.84 0.36
C VAL A 184 -1.06 -6.07 -1.14
N ILE A 185 -1.23 -4.99 -1.89
CA ILE A 185 -1.25 -4.99 -3.36
C ILE A 185 -0.08 -4.13 -3.83
N GLY A 186 0.85 -4.74 -4.55
CA GLY A 186 2.02 -4.06 -5.09
C GLY A 186 2.56 -4.79 -6.31
N LEU A 187 3.32 -4.09 -7.14
CA LEU A 187 4.03 -4.75 -8.22
C LEU A 187 5.19 -5.54 -7.61
N GLN A 188 5.21 -6.85 -7.78
CA GLN A 188 6.16 -7.75 -7.10
C GLN A 188 7.61 -7.30 -7.25
N THR A 189 8.00 -6.85 -8.44
CA THR A 189 9.37 -6.36 -8.72
C THR A 189 9.74 -5.03 -8.05
N MET A 190 8.76 -4.33 -7.47
CA MET A 190 8.92 -3.04 -6.79
C MET A 190 8.52 -3.09 -5.32
N THR A 191 8.09 -4.25 -4.83
CA THR A 191 7.63 -4.41 -3.45
C THR A 191 8.74 -5.00 -2.61
N SER A 192 8.98 -4.42 -1.44
CA SER A 192 9.96 -4.92 -0.48
C SER A 192 9.53 -6.27 0.09
N ASP A 193 10.46 -7.23 0.16
CA ASP A 193 10.23 -8.53 0.77
C ASP A 193 9.73 -8.39 2.21
N SER A 194 10.26 -7.42 2.97
CA SER A 194 9.82 -7.16 4.35
C SER A 194 8.34 -6.78 4.46
N LEU A 195 7.75 -6.17 3.42
CA LEU A 195 6.32 -5.85 3.39
C LEU A 195 5.49 -7.07 2.97
N ILE A 196 5.99 -7.87 2.02
CA ILE A 196 5.35 -9.11 1.59
C ILE A 196 5.27 -10.11 2.74
N ASP A 197 6.37 -10.28 3.49
CA ASP A 197 6.49 -11.26 4.57
C ASP A 197 5.53 -11.03 5.74
N VAL A 198 5.10 -9.77 5.96
CA VAL A 198 4.21 -9.41 7.08
C VAL A 198 2.74 -9.29 6.67
N ALA A 199 2.44 -9.36 5.39
CA ALA A 199 1.08 -9.31 4.88
C ALA A 199 0.37 -10.66 5.06
N ASP A 200 -0.92 -10.65 5.44
CA ASP A 200 -1.73 -11.88 5.43
C ASP A 200 -1.94 -12.38 3.99
N TYR A 201 -2.03 -11.46 3.03
CA TYR A 201 -2.12 -11.76 1.60
C TYR A 201 -1.35 -10.71 0.79
N PHE A 202 -0.55 -11.20 -0.15
CA PHE A 202 0.08 -10.37 -1.16
C PHE A 202 -0.55 -10.64 -2.53
N ILE A 203 -0.89 -9.58 -3.24
CA ILE A 203 -1.50 -9.62 -4.57
C ILE A 203 -0.63 -8.81 -5.50
N ASP A 204 -0.09 -9.48 -6.52
CA ASP A 204 0.70 -8.78 -7.54
C ASP A 204 -0.19 -7.85 -8.37
N PHE A 205 0.19 -6.59 -8.44
CA PHE A 205 -0.53 -5.56 -9.17
C PHE A 205 -0.70 -5.89 -10.67
N ASP A 206 0.27 -6.58 -11.28
CA ASP A 206 0.18 -7.02 -12.68
C ASP A 206 -0.97 -8.02 -12.89
N SER A 207 -1.27 -8.85 -11.88
CA SER A 207 -2.35 -9.84 -11.98
C SER A 207 -3.75 -9.23 -12.10
N ILE A 208 -3.92 -7.99 -11.62
CA ILE A 208 -5.21 -7.27 -11.64
C ILE A 208 -5.30 -6.23 -12.76
N LYS A 209 -4.26 -6.02 -13.56
CA LYS A 209 -4.19 -4.94 -14.55
C LYS A 209 -5.37 -4.88 -15.51
N GLN A 210 -5.82 -6.04 -16.01
CA GLN A 210 -6.94 -6.11 -16.97
C GLN A 210 -8.27 -5.57 -16.40
N TYR A 211 -8.43 -5.59 -15.06
CA TYR A 211 -9.64 -5.13 -14.39
C TYR A 211 -9.61 -3.65 -14.02
N ILE A 212 -8.43 -3.02 -14.05
CA ILE A 212 -8.22 -1.66 -13.55
C ILE A 212 -7.71 -0.68 -14.62
N GLN A 213 -7.30 -1.18 -15.78
CA GLN A 213 -6.83 -0.31 -16.86
C GLN A 213 -8.00 0.42 -17.53
N LYS A 214 -7.73 1.63 -18.03
CA LYS A 214 -8.65 2.34 -18.92
C LYS A 214 -8.84 1.54 -20.21
N ASP A 215 -10.06 1.54 -20.71
CA ASP A 215 -10.32 0.95 -22.02
C ASP A 215 -9.54 1.74 -23.09
N SER A 216 -8.78 1.02 -23.91
CA SER A 216 -8.17 1.62 -25.10
C SER A 216 -9.30 2.20 -25.93
N GLN A 217 -9.35 3.53 -26.08
CA GLN A 217 -10.26 4.12 -27.04
C GLN A 217 -9.86 3.56 -28.40
N PHE A 218 -10.64 2.62 -28.92
CA PHE A 218 -10.58 2.24 -30.32
C PHE A 218 -10.68 3.52 -31.12
N GLY A 219 -9.61 3.85 -31.85
CA GLY A 219 -9.56 5.02 -32.69
C GLY A 219 -10.83 5.07 -33.53
N TYR A 220 -11.60 6.13 -33.40
CA TYR A 220 -12.61 6.49 -34.38
C TYR A 220 -11.88 6.69 -35.71
N ASN A 221 -11.81 5.62 -36.50
CA ASN A 221 -11.49 5.72 -37.91
C ASN A 221 -12.63 6.52 -38.56
N TYR A 222 -12.46 7.83 -38.64
CA TYR A 222 -13.22 8.67 -39.52
C TYR A 222 -12.94 8.19 -40.94
N ARG A 223 -13.78 7.25 -41.45
CA ARG A 223 -13.83 6.93 -42.86
C ARG A 223 -14.33 8.18 -43.56
N SER A 224 -13.40 8.92 -44.16
CA SER A 224 -13.72 9.90 -45.19
C SER A 224 -14.55 9.21 -46.25
N SER A 225 -15.81 9.59 -46.35
CA SER A 225 -16.70 9.19 -47.42
C SER A 225 -16.06 9.62 -48.75
N PRO A 226 -16.05 8.76 -49.79
CA PRO A 226 -15.56 9.19 -51.09
C PRO A 226 -16.56 10.20 -51.69
N THR A 227 -16.08 11.42 -51.96
CA THR A 227 -16.76 12.41 -52.77
C THR A 227 -17.00 11.81 -54.15
N SER A 228 -18.25 11.44 -54.44
CA SER A 228 -18.71 11.15 -55.80
C SER A 228 -18.79 12.47 -56.58
N HIS A 229 -17.88 12.64 -57.53
CA HIS A 229 -18.04 13.60 -58.60
C HIS A 229 -19.15 13.13 -59.56
N LEU A 230 -20.14 13.97 -59.76
CA LEU A 230 -20.93 14.14 -60.99
C LEU A 230 -20.95 15.60 -61.35
#